data_ea5503a9bd8bc93ae8193026095fadc8
#
_entry.id   ea5503a9bd8bc93ae8193026095fadc8
#
_cell.length_a   1.000
_cell.length_b   1.000
_cell.length_c   1.000
_cell.angle_alpha   90.00
_cell.angle_beta   90.00
_cell.angle_gamma   90.00
#
_symmetry.space_group_name_H-M   'P 1'
#
loop_
_entity.id
_entity.type
_entity.pdbx_description
1 polymer ?
#
loop_
_entity_poly.entity_id
_entity_poly.type
_entity_poly.pdbx_seq_one_letter_code
_entity_poly.pdbx_strand_id
1 'polypeptide(L)'
;MRTSIKIQFIFKVLVIIYSNILFGQNGILNVGFDIDDTVLFSRDVFLNIPKDKRDPIDWGWVNSQDEKYSLLMTPTVDLIHFFHKNGHNIFFITARSKPKGKTLANFLSDKLTFPVEVDENLFFSPRETINGTRYTTKQRIMKRLNLDLFYGDADTDMIAALKAGVHPVRVVRHKTSIVSYGSNYFGNTIDKVSPKNPFSLKDLNIFYSSNVGIFGESIYPIFWEGPQE
;
A
#
# COMPACT_ATOMS: atom_id res chain seq x y z
N MET A 1 -23.99 -56.66 -3.25
CA MET A 1 -24.44 -55.47 -2.51
C MET A 1 -23.38 -54.81 -1.59
N ARG A 2 -22.43 -55.57 -0.98
CA ARG A 2 -21.39 -55.02 -0.09
C ARG A 2 -20.27 -54.20 -0.80
N THR A 3 -20.01 -54.42 -2.08
CA THR A 3 -18.94 -53.74 -2.84
C THR A 3 -19.32 -52.31 -3.22
N SER A 4 -20.58 -52.04 -3.52
CA SER A 4 -21.06 -50.71 -3.90
C SER A 4 -20.98 -49.66 -2.78
N ILE A 5 -21.21 -50.12 -1.53
CA ILE A 5 -21.20 -49.25 -0.34
C ILE A 5 -19.77 -48.79 -0.02
N LYS A 6 -18.77 -49.69 -0.17
CA LYS A 6 -17.36 -49.36 0.06
C LYS A 6 -16.84 -48.31 -0.96
N ILE A 7 -17.22 -48.44 -2.23
CA ILE A 7 -16.79 -47.51 -3.29
C ILE A 7 -17.40 -46.11 -3.06
N GLN A 8 -18.68 -46.02 -2.69
CA GLN A 8 -19.33 -44.76 -2.37
C GLN A 8 -18.73 -44.07 -1.12
N PHE A 9 -18.34 -44.84 -0.13
CA PHE A 9 -17.69 -44.30 1.07
C PHE A 9 -16.29 -43.75 0.75
N ILE A 10 -15.47 -44.47 -0.01
CA ILE A 10 -14.13 -44.03 -0.46
C ILE A 10 -14.25 -42.78 -1.31
N PHE A 11 -15.24 -42.70 -2.22
CA PHE A 11 -15.43 -41.51 -3.05
C PHE A 11 -15.84 -40.29 -2.23
N LYS A 12 -16.72 -40.43 -1.22
CA LYS A 12 -17.07 -39.33 -0.31
C LYS A 12 -15.90 -38.86 0.54
N VAL A 13 -15.06 -39.79 1.04
CA VAL A 13 -13.87 -39.45 1.82
C VAL A 13 -12.84 -38.73 0.93
N LEU A 14 -12.63 -39.16 -0.31
CA LEU A 14 -11.76 -38.50 -1.28
C LEU A 14 -12.27 -37.09 -1.64
N VAL A 15 -13.55 -36.92 -1.85
CA VAL A 15 -14.15 -35.58 -2.13
C VAL A 15 -13.98 -34.64 -0.94
N ILE A 16 -14.15 -35.13 0.31
CA ILE A 16 -13.95 -34.32 1.52
C ILE A 16 -12.46 -33.98 1.69
N ILE A 17 -11.53 -34.89 1.43
CA ILE A 17 -10.10 -34.63 1.48
C ILE A 17 -9.70 -33.63 0.37
N TYR A 18 -10.19 -33.80 -0.86
CA TYR A 18 -9.91 -32.90 -1.97
C TYR A 18 -10.52 -31.51 -1.77
N SER A 19 -11.73 -31.40 -1.21
CA SER A 19 -12.31 -30.11 -0.86
C SER A 19 -11.50 -29.41 0.25
N ASN A 20 -11.04 -30.14 1.27
CA ASN A 20 -10.18 -29.55 2.31
C ASN A 20 -8.80 -29.14 1.77
N ILE A 21 -8.25 -29.87 0.77
CA ILE A 21 -7.00 -29.47 0.10
C ILE A 21 -7.23 -28.23 -0.80
N LEU A 22 -8.37 -28.14 -1.49
CA LEU A 22 -8.72 -27.01 -2.35
C LEU A 22 -9.15 -25.76 -1.57
N PHE A 23 -9.80 -25.91 -0.42
CA PHE A 23 -10.23 -24.79 0.45
C PHE A 23 -9.29 -24.53 1.64
N GLY A 24 -8.33 -25.40 1.88
CA GLY A 24 -7.36 -25.33 2.98
C GLY A 24 -6.00 -24.72 2.62
N GLN A 25 -5.77 -24.30 1.38
CA GLN A 25 -4.66 -23.42 1.06
C GLN A 25 -5.11 -21.98 1.34
N ASN A 26 -5.19 -21.62 2.61
CA ASN A 26 -5.04 -20.25 3.03
C ASN A 26 -3.61 -19.84 2.67
N GLY A 27 -3.39 -19.49 1.41
CA GLY A 27 -2.10 -19.02 0.95
C GLY A 27 -1.69 -17.81 1.79
N ILE A 28 -0.47 -17.81 2.30
CA ILE A 28 0.08 -16.64 2.98
C ILE A 28 0.18 -15.53 1.93
N LEU A 29 -0.54 -14.44 2.14
CA LEU A 29 -0.48 -13.27 1.28
C LEU A 29 0.68 -12.37 1.67
N ASN A 30 1.30 -11.76 0.68
CA ASN A 30 2.23 -10.66 0.85
C ASN A 30 1.47 -9.34 0.64
N VAL A 31 1.17 -8.63 1.72
CA VAL A 31 0.34 -7.44 1.70
C VAL A 31 1.19 -6.19 1.95
N GLY A 32 1.17 -5.28 1.00
CA GLY A 32 1.92 -4.03 1.08
C GLY A 32 1.02 -2.84 1.41
N PHE A 33 1.58 -1.87 2.13
CA PHE A 33 0.93 -0.61 2.49
C PHE A 33 1.85 0.57 2.18
N ASP A 34 1.30 1.65 1.63
CA ASP A 34 1.95 2.96 1.70
C ASP A 34 1.88 3.50 3.13
N ILE A 35 2.67 4.52 3.43
CA ILE A 35 2.72 5.13 4.76
C ILE A 35 1.84 6.38 4.83
N ASP A 36 2.18 7.40 4.05
CA ASP A 36 1.52 8.72 4.12
C ASP A 36 0.10 8.65 3.58
N ASP A 37 -0.85 9.17 4.33
CA ASP A 37 -2.29 9.16 4.00
C ASP A 37 -2.87 7.75 3.74
N THR A 38 -2.16 6.71 4.16
CA THR A 38 -2.59 5.31 4.11
C THR A 38 -2.57 4.68 5.50
N VAL A 39 -1.40 4.60 6.13
CA VAL A 39 -1.22 4.13 7.53
C VAL A 39 -1.19 5.31 8.49
N LEU A 40 -0.51 6.37 8.08
CA LEU A 40 -0.34 7.60 8.86
C LEU A 40 -1.07 8.76 8.17
N PHE A 41 -1.87 9.47 8.91
CA PHE A 41 -2.29 10.80 8.55
C PHE A 41 -1.15 11.77 8.84
N SER A 42 -0.37 12.07 7.81
CA SER A 42 0.93 12.76 7.92
C SER A 42 0.84 14.27 7.67
N ARG A 43 -0.37 14.83 7.59
CA ARG A 43 -0.56 16.26 7.29
C ARG A 43 0.32 17.15 8.14
N ASP A 44 0.27 16.97 9.46
CA ASP A 44 0.90 17.92 10.37
C ASP A 44 2.42 17.78 10.42
N VAL A 45 2.99 16.60 10.18
CA VAL A 45 4.45 16.50 10.04
C VAL A 45 4.95 17.32 8.86
N PHE A 46 4.25 17.32 7.72
CA PHE A 46 4.65 18.10 6.56
C PHE A 46 4.41 19.60 6.72
N LEU A 47 3.32 20.01 7.36
CA LEU A 47 3.04 21.41 7.63
C LEU A 47 4.06 22.06 8.61
N ASN A 48 4.59 21.26 9.53
CA ASN A 48 5.54 21.72 10.54
C ASN A 48 7.02 21.60 10.12
N ILE A 49 7.32 21.19 8.88
CA ILE A 49 8.71 21.20 8.39
C ILE A 49 9.29 22.61 8.53
N PRO A 50 10.41 22.82 9.23
CA PRO A 50 11.09 24.09 9.34
C PRO A 50 11.44 24.66 7.97
N LYS A 51 11.43 25.99 7.82
CA LYS A 51 11.65 26.65 6.51
C LYS A 51 12.98 26.24 5.87
N ASP A 52 14.04 26.14 6.68
CA ASP A 52 15.39 25.72 6.27
C ASP A 52 15.51 24.23 5.90
N LYS A 53 14.47 23.43 6.17
CA LYS A 53 14.40 21.97 5.90
C LYS A 53 13.33 21.58 4.88
N ARG A 54 12.69 22.56 4.26
CA ARG A 54 11.53 22.34 3.38
C ARG A 54 11.90 22.17 1.91
N ASP A 55 12.95 22.81 1.45
CA ASP A 55 13.38 22.77 0.06
C ASP A 55 14.90 22.71 -0.06
N PRO A 56 15.50 21.53 -0.35
CA PRO A 56 14.81 20.24 -0.46
C PRO A 56 14.30 19.72 0.89
N ILE A 57 13.27 18.87 0.87
CA ILE A 57 12.72 18.29 2.10
C ILE A 57 13.79 17.47 2.85
N ASP A 58 14.04 17.81 4.10
CA ASP A 58 14.85 17.02 5.04
C ASP A 58 14.04 15.81 5.52
N TRP A 59 14.15 14.70 4.79
CA TRP A 59 13.48 13.46 5.15
C TRP A 59 13.92 12.88 6.48
N GLY A 60 15.15 13.18 6.92
CA GLY A 60 15.60 12.77 8.23
C GLY A 60 14.82 13.48 9.35
N TRP A 61 14.48 14.74 9.15
CA TRP A 61 13.60 15.45 10.05
C TRP A 61 12.20 14.83 10.02
N VAL A 62 11.59 14.66 8.85
CA VAL A 62 10.25 14.08 8.69
C VAL A 62 10.15 12.72 9.40
N ASN A 63 11.02 11.77 9.05
CA ASN A 63 11.01 10.42 9.63
C ASN A 63 11.27 10.39 11.15
N SER A 64 11.78 11.49 11.73
CA SER A 64 12.01 11.60 13.19
C SER A 64 10.90 12.31 13.94
N GLN A 65 9.88 12.81 13.25
CA GLN A 65 8.84 13.62 13.86
C GLN A 65 7.43 12.99 13.79
N ASP A 66 7.30 11.81 13.21
CA ASP A 66 5.99 11.14 13.09
C ASP A 66 5.33 10.90 14.44
N GLU A 67 6.10 10.51 15.47
CA GLU A 67 5.56 10.32 16.83
C GLU A 67 4.88 11.57 17.37
N LYS A 68 5.37 12.75 16.98
CA LYS A 68 4.85 14.03 17.46
C LYS A 68 3.69 14.56 16.62
N TYR A 69 3.71 14.33 15.31
CA TYR A 69 2.85 15.05 14.39
C TYR A 69 1.96 14.16 13.53
N SER A 70 2.26 12.86 13.40
CA SER A 70 1.45 11.95 12.60
C SER A 70 0.45 11.19 13.46
N LEU A 71 -0.71 10.93 12.90
CA LEU A 71 -1.76 10.15 13.55
C LEU A 71 -1.95 8.83 12.81
N LEU A 72 -2.27 7.78 13.55
CA LEU A 72 -2.64 6.50 12.94
C LEU A 72 -4.01 6.60 12.27
N MET A 73 -4.10 6.11 11.07
CA MET A 73 -5.39 5.87 10.41
C MET A 73 -5.96 4.54 10.91
N THR A 74 -6.74 4.61 11.98
CA THR A 74 -7.22 3.43 12.72
C THR A 74 -7.84 2.35 11.84
N PRO A 75 -8.69 2.64 10.82
CA PRO A 75 -9.23 1.59 9.96
C PRO A 75 -8.16 0.81 9.20
N THR A 76 -7.10 1.49 8.74
CA THR A 76 -5.97 0.82 8.07
C THR A 76 -5.14 0.01 9.06
N VAL A 77 -4.95 0.52 10.27
CA VAL A 77 -4.25 -0.21 11.35
C VAL A 77 -5.00 -1.48 11.74
N ASP A 78 -6.31 -1.41 11.87
CA ASP A 78 -7.17 -2.58 12.14
C ASP A 78 -7.05 -3.63 11.03
N LEU A 79 -7.01 -3.18 9.78
CA LEU A 79 -6.79 -4.06 8.62
C LEU A 79 -5.40 -4.70 8.64
N ILE A 80 -4.35 -3.95 8.99
CA ILE A 80 -2.99 -4.47 9.15
C ILE A 80 -2.97 -5.55 10.23
N HIS A 81 -3.58 -5.29 11.39
CA HIS A 81 -3.69 -6.28 12.47
C HIS A 81 -4.48 -7.51 12.04
N PHE A 82 -5.55 -7.35 11.27
CA PHE A 82 -6.30 -8.47 10.71
C PHE A 82 -5.40 -9.38 9.86
N PHE A 83 -4.66 -8.82 8.92
CA PHE A 83 -3.74 -9.61 8.08
C PHE A 83 -2.63 -10.25 8.89
N HIS A 84 -1.98 -9.49 9.78
CA HIS A 84 -0.91 -10.00 10.62
C HIS A 84 -1.37 -11.15 11.52
N LYS A 85 -2.51 -10.99 12.19
CA LYS A 85 -3.11 -12.03 13.06
C LYS A 85 -3.47 -13.30 12.30
N ASN A 86 -3.80 -13.20 11.02
CA ASN A 86 -4.11 -14.35 10.16
C ASN A 86 -2.85 -14.93 9.47
N GLY A 87 -1.65 -14.52 9.87
CA GLY A 87 -0.38 -15.09 9.42
C GLY A 87 0.09 -14.63 8.06
N HIS A 88 -0.44 -13.51 7.54
CA HIS A 88 0.02 -12.89 6.30
C HIS A 88 1.26 -12.02 6.53
N ASN A 89 2.09 -11.88 5.51
CA ASN A 89 3.27 -11.02 5.55
C ASN A 89 2.87 -9.57 5.28
N ILE A 90 3.36 -8.65 6.13
CA ILE A 90 3.06 -7.22 6.05
C ILE A 90 4.31 -6.46 5.63
N PHE A 91 4.17 -5.61 4.61
CA PHE A 91 5.22 -4.77 4.08
C PHE A 91 4.76 -3.31 3.99
N PHE A 92 5.70 -2.40 4.23
CA PHE A 92 5.49 -0.97 4.09
C PHE A 92 6.41 -0.41 3.01
N ILE A 93 5.88 0.38 2.08
CA ILE A 93 6.66 0.97 0.99
C ILE A 93 6.30 2.45 0.86
N THR A 94 7.17 3.33 1.32
CA THR A 94 6.95 4.77 1.30
C THR A 94 7.77 5.48 0.21
N ALA A 95 7.23 6.58 -0.32
CA ALA A 95 7.96 7.46 -1.23
C ALA A 95 8.95 8.42 -0.52
N ARG A 96 9.04 8.36 0.79
CA ARG A 96 10.04 9.07 1.58
C ARG A 96 11.45 8.58 1.26
N SER A 97 12.46 9.39 1.56
CA SER A 97 13.86 8.95 1.55
C SER A 97 14.27 8.37 2.90
N LYS A 98 15.30 7.51 2.90
CA LYS A 98 15.72 6.66 4.02
C LYS A 98 16.33 7.35 5.26
N PRO A 99 16.93 8.60 5.21
CA PRO A 99 17.57 9.17 6.39
C PRO A 99 16.68 9.08 7.64
N LYS A 100 17.26 8.61 8.75
CA LYS A 100 16.55 8.28 10.00
C LYS A 100 15.36 7.33 9.85
N GLY A 101 15.35 6.48 8.83
CA GLY A 101 14.30 5.49 8.60
C GLY A 101 14.07 4.53 9.77
N LYS A 102 15.13 4.26 10.57
CA LYS A 102 15.01 3.47 11.80
C LYS A 102 14.10 4.12 12.85
N THR A 103 14.05 5.46 12.91
CA THR A 103 13.13 6.16 13.83
C THR A 103 11.68 5.95 13.41
N LEU A 104 11.38 6.05 12.11
CA LEU A 104 10.05 5.72 11.59
C LEU A 104 9.71 4.23 11.83
N ALA A 105 10.66 3.31 11.61
CA ALA A 105 10.46 1.88 11.85
C ALA A 105 10.13 1.60 13.33
N ASN A 106 10.86 2.19 14.25
CA ASN A 106 10.61 2.05 15.70
C ASN A 106 9.21 2.59 16.08
N PHE A 107 8.85 3.77 15.56
CA PHE A 107 7.53 4.35 15.77
C PHE A 107 6.40 3.42 15.26
N LEU A 108 6.54 2.88 14.04
CA LEU A 108 5.58 1.94 13.50
C LEU A 108 5.53 0.63 14.30
N SER A 109 6.70 0.10 14.75
CA SER A 109 6.75 -1.11 15.57
C SER A 109 6.00 -0.92 16.89
N ASP A 110 6.18 0.21 17.54
CA ASP A 110 5.48 0.55 18.78
C ASP A 110 3.97 0.61 18.57
N LYS A 111 3.54 1.30 17.53
CA LYS A 111 2.12 1.53 17.25
C LYS A 111 1.40 0.31 16.70
N LEU A 112 2.07 -0.52 15.91
CA LEU A 112 1.49 -1.72 15.29
C LEU A 112 1.68 -2.99 16.14
N THR A 113 2.48 -2.92 17.20
CA THR A 113 2.73 -4.04 18.14
C THR A 113 3.39 -5.27 17.52
N PHE A 114 4.10 -5.11 16.41
CA PHE A 114 4.98 -6.12 15.80
C PHE A 114 6.20 -5.46 15.17
N PRO A 115 7.32 -6.21 14.96
CA PRO A 115 8.54 -5.64 14.43
C PRO A 115 8.37 -5.04 13.04
N VAL A 116 8.77 -3.78 12.89
CA VAL A 116 8.93 -3.10 11.61
C VAL A 116 10.40 -2.74 11.46
N GLU A 117 11.05 -3.26 10.42
CA GLU A 117 12.49 -3.16 10.23
C GLU A 117 12.83 -2.66 8.83
N VAL A 118 13.77 -1.71 8.79
CA VAL A 118 14.23 -1.11 7.53
C VAL A 118 14.94 -2.16 6.69
N ASP A 119 14.58 -2.22 5.40
CA ASP A 119 15.04 -3.16 4.37
C ASP A 119 14.56 -4.62 4.57
N GLU A 120 13.78 -4.91 5.61
CA GLU A 120 13.12 -6.21 5.80
C GLU A 120 11.64 -6.15 5.45
N ASN A 121 10.87 -5.29 6.14
CA ASN A 121 9.46 -5.05 5.85
C ASN A 121 9.08 -3.56 5.75
N LEU A 122 10.03 -2.62 5.93
CA LEU A 122 9.89 -1.20 5.62
C LEU A 122 10.89 -0.79 4.54
N PHE A 123 10.38 -0.34 3.39
CA PHE A 123 11.17 0.05 2.23
C PHE A 123 10.95 1.50 1.86
N PHE A 124 12.06 2.21 1.63
CA PHE A 124 12.07 3.58 1.14
C PHE A 124 12.24 3.58 -0.38
N SER A 125 11.31 4.24 -1.06
CA SER A 125 11.26 4.31 -2.52
C SER A 125 11.14 5.77 -2.96
N PRO A 126 12.20 6.57 -2.76
CA PRO A 126 12.17 7.96 -3.18
C PRO A 126 11.94 8.06 -4.68
N ARG A 127 11.27 9.14 -5.10
CA ARG A 127 11.04 9.38 -6.53
C ARG A 127 12.36 9.67 -7.23
N GLU A 128 12.58 9.01 -8.34
CA GLU A 128 13.70 9.26 -9.26
C GLU A 128 13.27 10.24 -10.36
N THR A 129 14.20 11.06 -10.83
CA THR A 129 14.01 11.92 -12.00
C THR A 129 14.80 11.36 -13.16
N ILE A 130 14.13 11.00 -14.25
CA ILE A 130 14.74 10.50 -15.48
C ILE A 130 14.26 11.41 -16.61
N ASN A 131 15.20 12.05 -17.33
CA ASN A 131 14.90 12.98 -18.43
C ASN A 131 13.89 14.08 -18.01
N GLY A 132 14.05 14.64 -16.82
CA GLY A 132 13.18 15.70 -16.29
C GLY A 132 11.82 15.20 -15.75
N THR A 133 11.51 13.92 -15.85
CA THR A 133 10.26 13.34 -15.35
C THR A 133 10.49 12.55 -14.05
N ARG A 134 9.62 12.78 -13.08
CA ARG A 134 9.69 12.16 -11.75
C ARG A 134 8.92 10.84 -11.72
N TYR A 135 9.60 9.74 -11.37
CA TYR A 135 9.03 8.40 -11.30
C TYR A 135 8.99 7.87 -9.87
N THR A 136 8.00 6.99 -9.60
CA THR A 136 8.03 6.16 -8.39
C THR A 136 8.82 4.88 -8.65
N THR A 137 9.63 4.46 -7.68
CA THR A 137 10.35 3.18 -7.73
C THR A 137 9.63 2.06 -6.98
N LYS A 138 8.48 2.33 -6.36
CA LYS A 138 7.68 1.37 -5.60
C LYS A 138 7.40 0.08 -6.37
N GLN A 139 7.10 0.18 -7.66
CA GLN A 139 6.87 -0.97 -8.54
C GLN A 139 7.96 -2.04 -8.46
N ARG A 140 9.23 -1.63 -8.42
CA ARG A 140 10.38 -2.58 -8.36
C ARG A 140 10.39 -3.34 -7.04
N ILE A 141 10.07 -2.64 -5.95
CA ILE A 141 10.01 -3.23 -4.60
C ILE A 141 8.83 -4.20 -4.52
N MET A 142 7.64 -3.79 -4.94
CA MET A 142 6.44 -4.63 -4.96
C MET A 142 6.67 -5.94 -5.71
N LYS A 143 7.29 -5.84 -6.91
CA LYS A 143 7.62 -7.02 -7.73
C LYS A 143 8.64 -7.93 -7.04
N ARG A 144 9.68 -7.36 -6.42
CA ARG A 144 10.71 -8.13 -5.70
C ARG A 144 10.14 -8.88 -4.51
N LEU A 145 9.17 -8.28 -3.80
CA LEU A 145 8.51 -8.86 -2.65
C LEU A 145 7.37 -9.83 -3.03
N ASN A 146 7.06 -9.98 -4.32
CA ASN A 146 5.93 -10.76 -4.81
C ASN A 146 4.64 -10.40 -4.04
N LEU A 147 4.32 -9.10 -3.96
CA LEU A 147 3.11 -8.67 -3.28
C LEU A 147 1.87 -9.19 -4.02
N ASP A 148 0.86 -9.57 -3.25
CA ASP A 148 -0.47 -9.92 -3.76
C ASP A 148 -1.39 -8.70 -3.79
N LEU A 149 -1.33 -7.88 -2.73
CA LEU A 149 -2.14 -6.68 -2.53
C LEU A 149 -1.24 -5.49 -2.20
N PHE A 150 -1.61 -4.30 -2.66
CA PHE A 150 -0.98 -3.05 -2.23
C PHE A 150 -2.02 -1.98 -1.94
N TYR A 151 -2.03 -1.52 -0.70
CA TYR A 151 -2.88 -0.43 -0.23
C TYR A 151 -2.14 0.89 -0.34
N GLY A 152 -2.74 1.87 -0.99
CA GLY A 152 -2.16 3.19 -1.15
C GLY A 152 -3.22 4.23 -1.49
N ASP A 153 -2.92 5.50 -1.25
CA ASP A 153 -3.86 6.60 -1.47
C ASP A 153 -3.66 7.30 -2.81
N ALA A 154 -2.44 7.28 -3.37
CA ALA A 154 -2.08 8.04 -4.54
C ALA A 154 -2.28 7.26 -5.85
N ASP A 155 -2.58 7.98 -6.96
CA ASP A 155 -2.66 7.41 -8.31
C ASP A 155 -1.35 6.68 -8.69
N THR A 156 -0.21 7.23 -8.27
CA THR A 156 1.11 6.62 -8.52
C THR A 156 1.29 5.28 -7.83
N ASP A 157 0.62 5.05 -6.70
CA ASP A 157 0.65 3.77 -6.00
C ASP A 157 -0.15 2.72 -6.74
N MET A 158 -1.35 3.08 -7.20
CA MET A 158 -2.21 2.21 -7.98
C MET A 158 -1.52 1.77 -9.26
N ILE A 159 -0.94 2.73 -9.99
CA ILE A 159 -0.22 2.46 -11.22
C ILE A 159 1.02 1.59 -10.98
N ALA A 160 1.77 1.87 -9.91
CA ALA A 160 2.95 1.06 -9.56
C ALA A 160 2.57 -0.39 -9.24
N ALA A 161 1.48 -0.60 -8.50
CA ALA A 161 0.97 -1.93 -8.18
C ALA A 161 0.55 -2.69 -9.44
N LEU A 162 -0.27 -2.09 -10.30
CA LEU A 162 -0.71 -2.71 -11.56
C LEU A 162 0.47 -3.07 -12.47
N LYS A 163 1.47 -2.19 -12.59
CA LYS A 163 2.70 -2.47 -13.35
C LYS A 163 3.54 -3.59 -12.73
N ALA A 164 3.43 -3.80 -11.43
CA ALA A 164 4.09 -4.89 -10.74
C ALA A 164 3.34 -6.23 -10.86
N GLY A 165 2.10 -6.22 -11.36
CA GLY A 165 1.20 -7.38 -11.35
C GLY A 165 0.55 -7.62 -9.99
N VAL A 166 0.49 -6.59 -9.15
CA VAL A 166 -0.06 -6.59 -7.80
C VAL A 166 -1.46 -5.99 -7.84
N HIS A 167 -2.41 -6.58 -7.10
CA HIS A 167 -3.75 -6.01 -7.03
C HIS A 167 -3.75 -4.70 -6.21
N PRO A 168 -4.09 -3.55 -6.81
CA PRO A 168 -4.11 -2.28 -6.13
C PRO A 168 -5.39 -2.10 -5.31
N VAL A 169 -5.26 -1.58 -4.10
CA VAL A 169 -6.39 -1.19 -3.25
C VAL A 169 -6.24 0.28 -2.87
N ARG A 170 -7.16 1.09 -3.36
CA ARG A 170 -7.16 2.53 -3.08
C ARG A 170 -7.68 2.81 -1.67
N VAL A 171 -6.84 3.43 -0.87
CA VAL A 171 -7.23 4.04 0.39
C VAL A 171 -7.77 5.44 0.12
N VAL A 172 -9.01 5.71 0.52
CA VAL A 172 -9.60 7.04 0.32
C VAL A 172 -8.97 8.02 1.30
N ARG A 173 -8.31 9.03 0.74
CA ARG A 173 -7.60 10.06 1.50
C ARG A 173 -8.57 10.92 2.29
N HIS A 174 -8.20 11.29 3.52
CA HIS A 174 -8.98 12.24 4.29
C HIS A 174 -8.99 13.63 3.60
N LYS A 175 -10.13 14.32 3.64
CA LYS A 175 -10.33 15.61 2.95
C LYS A 175 -9.36 16.73 3.35
N THR A 176 -8.75 16.62 4.53
CA THR A 176 -7.77 17.59 5.05
C THR A 176 -6.33 17.14 4.90
N SER A 177 -6.06 16.04 4.18
CA SER A 177 -4.70 15.59 3.87
C SER A 177 -3.90 16.67 3.13
N ILE A 178 -2.62 16.48 2.97
CA ILE A 178 -1.72 17.48 2.40
C ILE A 178 -2.26 17.99 1.05
N VAL A 179 -2.45 19.31 0.95
CA VAL A 179 -3.03 19.97 -0.23
C VAL A 179 -2.29 19.63 -1.52
N SER A 180 -0.97 19.42 -1.47
CA SER A 180 -0.15 19.07 -2.63
C SER A 180 -0.54 17.77 -3.32
N TYR A 181 -1.26 16.88 -2.64
CA TYR A 181 -1.74 15.62 -3.21
C TYR A 181 -3.15 15.71 -3.79
N GLY A 182 -3.92 16.74 -3.45
CA GLY A 182 -5.32 16.89 -3.85
C GLY A 182 -5.55 16.98 -5.36
N SER A 183 -4.57 17.47 -6.14
CA SER A 183 -4.67 17.59 -7.59
C SER A 183 -4.41 16.29 -8.36
N ASN A 184 -3.90 15.27 -7.71
CA ASN A 184 -3.45 14.01 -8.32
C ASN A 184 -4.29 12.82 -7.87
N TYR A 185 -5.53 13.08 -7.53
CA TYR A 185 -6.41 12.09 -6.96
C TYR A 185 -7.48 11.67 -7.97
N PHE A 186 -7.75 10.37 -8.10
CA PHE A 186 -8.74 9.81 -9.03
C PHE A 186 -8.55 10.22 -10.50
N GLY A 187 -7.33 10.10 -11.02
CA GLY A 187 -7.07 10.23 -12.44
C GLY A 187 -6.74 11.63 -12.94
N ASN A 188 -6.66 12.63 -12.07
CA ASN A 188 -6.24 13.98 -12.48
C ASN A 188 -4.82 14.04 -13.06
N THR A 189 -4.00 13.02 -12.80
CA THR A 189 -2.67 12.87 -13.40
C THR A 189 -2.68 12.25 -14.78
N ILE A 190 -3.81 11.68 -15.22
CA ILE A 190 -3.88 10.81 -16.40
C ILE A 190 -4.49 11.51 -17.59
N ASP A 191 -5.41 12.44 -17.37
CA ASP A 191 -6.13 13.14 -18.44
C ASP A 191 -5.25 14.02 -19.33
N LYS A 192 -3.98 14.12 -19.02
CA LYS A 192 -3.08 14.96 -19.77
C LYS A 192 -1.82 14.19 -20.09
N VAL A 193 -1.58 13.96 -21.35
CA VAL A 193 -0.26 13.73 -21.91
C VAL A 193 0.59 14.97 -21.55
N SER A 194 0.89 15.11 -20.29
CA SER A 194 1.73 16.15 -19.75
C SER A 194 3.16 15.64 -19.73
N PRO A 195 4.17 16.46 -20.03
CA PRO A 195 5.58 16.10 -19.81
C PRO A 195 5.87 15.69 -18.36
N LYS A 196 4.97 16.00 -17.43
CA LYS A 196 5.03 15.60 -16.02
C LYS A 196 4.38 14.26 -15.73
N ASN A 197 3.66 13.66 -16.69
CA ASN A 197 3.06 12.35 -16.50
C ASN A 197 4.14 11.26 -16.71
N PRO A 198 4.51 10.47 -15.66
CA PRO A 198 5.54 9.46 -15.77
C PRO A 198 5.08 8.20 -16.54
N PHE A 199 3.84 8.14 -17.01
CA PHE A 199 3.25 6.97 -17.63
C PHE A 199 3.02 7.20 -19.13
N SER A 200 3.32 6.17 -19.93
CA SER A 200 3.02 6.19 -21.36
C SER A 200 1.52 6.01 -21.61
N LEU A 201 1.03 6.42 -22.79
CA LEU A 201 -0.33 6.13 -23.21
C LEU A 201 -0.67 4.62 -23.17
N LYS A 202 0.32 3.75 -23.45
CA LYS A 202 0.14 2.29 -23.36
C LYS A 202 -0.14 1.85 -21.92
N ASP A 203 0.56 2.44 -20.94
CA ASP A 203 0.31 2.16 -19.53
C ASP A 203 -1.10 2.60 -19.12
N LEU A 204 -1.55 3.76 -19.60
CA LEU A 204 -2.88 4.28 -19.32
C LEU A 204 -3.99 3.40 -19.91
N ASN A 205 -3.82 2.88 -21.11
CA ASN A 205 -4.81 2.02 -21.75
C ASN A 205 -5.04 0.71 -20.97
N ILE A 206 -4.01 0.18 -20.29
CA ILE A 206 -4.16 -0.99 -19.42
C ILE A 206 -5.12 -0.68 -18.27
N PHE A 207 -5.10 0.53 -17.74
CA PHE A 207 -5.94 0.94 -16.62
C PHE A 207 -7.39 1.19 -17.03
N TYR A 208 -7.61 1.78 -18.20
CA TYR A 208 -8.96 2.04 -18.71
C TYR A 208 -9.75 0.78 -19.07
N SER A 209 -9.09 -0.34 -19.29
CA SER A 209 -9.76 -1.60 -19.64
C SER A 209 -10.27 -2.38 -18.42
N SER A 210 -10.04 -1.89 -17.20
CA SER A 210 -10.48 -2.57 -15.99
C SER A 210 -11.89 -2.18 -15.58
N ASN A 211 -12.60 -3.13 -14.98
CA ASN A 211 -13.97 -2.94 -14.50
C ASN A 211 -14.05 -2.42 -13.05
N VAL A 212 -12.92 -2.10 -12.43
CA VAL A 212 -12.82 -1.70 -11.03
C VAL A 212 -12.05 -0.41 -10.94
N GLY A 213 -12.73 0.68 -10.57
CA GLY A 213 -12.14 2.01 -10.49
C GLY A 213 -11.55 2.54 -11.81
N ILE A 214 -10.90 3.69 -11.75
CA ILE A 214 -10.27 4.32 -12.93
C ILE A 214 -9.05 3.52 -13.41
N PHE A 215 -8.34 2.89 -12.48
CA PHE A 215 -7.10 2.16 -12.73
C PHE A 215 -7.21 0.65 -12.52
N GLY A 216 -8.42 0.11 -12.34
CA GLY A 216 -8.60 -1.29 -11.99
C GLY A 216 -8.32 -1.59 -10.52
N GLU A 217 -8.32 -0.57 -9.70
CA GLU A 217 -8.18 -0.73 -8.26
C GLU A 217 -9.47 -1.10 -7.56
N SER A 218 -9.38 -1.85 -6.48
CA SER A 218 -10.42 -1.92 -5.47
C SER A 218 -10.38 -0.67 -4.60
N ILE A 219 -11.54 -0.18 -4.19
CA ILE A 219 -11.64 0.97 -3.29
C ILE A 219 -11.87 0.44 -1.88
N TYR A 220 -10.99 0.81 -0.97
CA TYR A 220 -11.17 0.61 0.45
C TYR A 220 -11.79 1.87 1.06
N PRO A 221 -13.11 1.85 1.36
CA PRO A 221 -13.77 3.01 1.92
C PRO A 221 -13.36 3.16 3.38
N ILE A 222 -12.33 3.97 3.62
CA ILE A 222 -11.94 4.33 4.98
C ILE A 222 -12.87 5.42 5.46
N PHE A 223 -13.73 5.08 6.42
CA PHE A 223 -14.50 6.04 7.19
C PHE A 223 -13.69 6.45 8.42
N TRP A 224 -12.67 7.26 8.19
CA TRP A 224 -11.92 7.88 9.26
C TRP A 224 -12.32 9.35 9.35
N GLU A 225 -12.88 9.73 10.46
CA GLU A 225 -13.41 11.08 10.66
C GLU A 225 -12.30 12.12 10.92
N GLY A 226 -11.05 11.67 10.99
CA GLY A 226 -9.91 12.50 11.31
C GLY A 226 -9.66 12.59 12.82
N PRO A 227 -8.69 13.41 13.24
CA PRO A 227 -8.49 13.69 14.64
C PRO A 227 -9.76 14.32 15.21
N GLN A 228 -10.27 13.75 16.28
CA GLN A 228 -11.30 14.40 17.07
C GLN A 228 -10.62 15.52 17.84
N GLU A 229 -11.11 16.75 17.65
CA GLU A 229 -10.66 17.93 18.39
C GLU A 229 -11.02 17.84 19.87
#